data_cb9cf8d285f90d24cc194e0dc981a954
#
_entry.id   cb9cf8d285f90d24cc194e0dc981a954
#
_cell.length_a   1.000
_cell.length_b   1.000
_cell.length_c   1.000
_cell.angle_alpha   90.00
_cell.angle_beta   90.00
_cell.angle_gamma   90.00
#
_symmetry.space_group_name_H-M   'P 1'
#
loop_
_entity.id
_entity.type
_entity.pdbx_description
1 polymer ?
#
loop_
_entity_poly.entity_id
_entity_poly.type
_entity_poly.pdbx_seq_one_letter_code
_entity_poly.pdbx_strand_id
1 'polypeptide(L)'
;MSDPIPNPTPAASDAHQPVTPDSDATPDNAAPLDPLSAAQAEIAALQAKVAELQDQYVRGQAEVQNARRRADDEVSKARKFALESFADSLLPVVDSLEAGLAVQTATPEQIREGAEATLRQLTSALERNKVIAINPAAGAKFDPAQHQAISVVPAEQEANTVVAVLQKGYLIAERVLRPALVTVTAPK
;
A
#
# COMPACT_ATOMS: atom_id res chain seq x y z
N MET A 1 22.38 14.98 31.97
CA MET A 1 23.51 15.64 32.65
C MET A 1 23.57 16.99 31.98
N SER A 2 23.10 17.86 32.55
CA SER A 2 23.27 18.88 33.56
C SER A 2 22.89 20.21 32.98
N ASP A 3 21.87 20.70 33.48
CA ASP A 3 21.44 22.08 33.80
C ASP A 3 22.55 23.09 34.13
N PRO A 4 22.22 24.30 34.50
CA PRO A 4 21.12 25.25 34.22
C PRO A 4 21.60 26.73 34.14
N ILE A 5 20.62 27.59 33.78
CA ILE A 5 20.41 29.01 34.11
C ILE A 5 21.27 29.62 35.25
N PRO A 6 21.62 30.97 35.21
CA PRO A 6 20.80 31.85 35.99
C PRO A 6 20.58 33.29 35.45
N ASN A 7 19.41 33.79 35.80
CA ASN A 7 19.00 35.19 35.92
C ASN A 7 19.72 35.91 37.08
N PRO A 8 19.93 37.23 37.04
CA PRO A 8 19.59 38.03 38.21
C PRO A 8 18.91 39.38 37.93
N THR A 9 17.85 39.61 38.63
CA THR A 9 17.38 40.89 39.16
C THR A 9 18.14 41.17 40.50
N PRO A 10 18.20 42.34 41.15
CA PRO A 10 17.41 43.57 41.13
C PRO A 10 18.17 44.86 41.51
N ALA A 11 17.43 45.93 41.67
CA ALA A 11 17.42 46.99 42.72
C ALA A 11 17.23 48.37 42.09
N ALA A 12 16.16 48.98 42.28
CA ALA A 12 15.54 49.85 43.27
C ALA A 12 16.22 51.22 43.52
N SER A 13 15.34 52.23 43.60
CA SER A 13 15.48 53.57 44.23
C SER A 13 15.75 54.71 43.24
N ASP A 14 15.10 55.85 43.22
CA ASP A 14 14.27 56.53 44.17
C ASP A 14 13.57 57.72 43.49
N ALA A 15 12.46 58.14 44.05
CA ALA A 15 11.64 59.32 43.99
C ALA A 15 12.11 60.56 43.22
N HIS A 16 11.21 61.16 42.43
CA HIS A 16 10.74 62.54 42.62
C HIS A 16 9.53 62.83 41.71
N GLN A 17 8.37 63.10 42.30
CA GLN A 17 7.32 63.97 41.72
C GLN A 17 7.65 65.40 42.06
N PRO A 18 7.23 66.44 41.28
CA PRO A 18 5.81 66.78 41.17
C PRO A 18 5.36 67.52 39.88
N VAL A 19 4.05 67.68 39.81
CA VAL A 19 3.17 68.71 39.23
C VAL A 19 2.78 68.63 37.77
N THR A 20 1.50 68.41 37.59
CA THR A 20 0.62 68.69 36.44
C THR A 20 0.68 70.16 36.01
N PRO A 21 0.38 70.46 34.75
CA PRO A 21 -1.01 70.80 34.48
C PRO A 21 -1.57 70.22 33.18
N ASP A 22 -2.87 70.00 33.24
CA ASP A 22 -3.87 69.97 32.20
C ASP A 22 -3.38 70.31 30.79
N SER A 23 -3.55 69.34 29.90
CA SER A 23 -3.88 69.67 28.53
C SER A 23 -4.81 68.57 27.99
N ASP A 24 -6.03 68.94 27.99
CA ASP A 24 -7.14 68.36 27.21
C ASP A 24 -6.63 68.05 25.78
N ALA A 25 -6.34 66.80 25.48
CA ALA A 25 -6.21 66.33 24.13
C ALA A 25 -7.33 65.31 23.90
N THR A 26 -8.43 65.81 23.45
CA THR A 26 -9.48 65.06 22.75
C THR A 26 -8.93 63.93 21.93
N PRO A 27 -9.50 62.71 22.04
CA PRO A 27 -9.12 61.64 21.14
C PRO A 27 -9.46 62.01 19.71
N ASP A 28 -8.46 61.89 18.91
CA ASP A 28 -8.44 61.99 17.45
C ASP A 28 -9.75 61.45 16.88
N ASN A 29 -10.53 62.43 16.39
CA ASN A 29 -11.70 62.18 15.57
C ASN A 29 -11.16 61.61 14.23
N ALA A 30 -11.06 60.29 14.14
CA ALA A 30 -10.87 59.60 12.87
C ALA A 30 -12.05 59.98 11.99
N ALA A 31 -11.81 60.94 11.09
CA ALA A 31 -12.77 61.35 10.12
C ALA A 31 -13.33 60.11 9.41
N PRO A 32 -14.68 59.99 9.22
CA PRO A 32 -15.22 58.85 8.52
C PRO A 32 -14.56 58.78 7.17
N LEU A 33 -13.85 57.67 6.92
CA LEU A 33 -13.22 57.40 5.65
C LEU A 33 -14.30 57.56 4.58
N ASP A 34 -14.03 58.44 3.59
CA ASP A 34 -14.91 58.65 2.44
C ASP A 34 -15.33 57.24 1.92
N PRO A 35 -16.62 56.96 1.76
CA PRO A 35 -17.11 55.65 1.29
C PRO A 35 -16.41 55.17 0.03
N LEU A 36 -15.95 56.08 -0.80
CA LEU A 36 -15.17 55.78 -2.01
C LEU A 36 -13.78 55.22 -1.67
N SER A 37 -13.09 55.80 -0.71
CA SER A 37 -11.75 55.35 -0.31
C SER A 37 -11.80 53.99 0.40
N ALA A 38 -12.84 53.74 1.20
CA ALA A 38 -13.09 52.45 1.82
C ALA A 38 -13.35 51.33 0.78
N ALA A 39 -14.19 51.62 -0.22
CA ALA A 39 -14.47 50.70 -1.31
C ALA A 39 -13.22 50.41 -2.18
N GLN A 40 -12.39 51.42 -2.44
CA GLN A 40 -11.12 51.24 -3.16
C GLN A 40 -10.14 50.35 -2.36
N ALA A 41 -10.05 50.52 -1.04
CA ALA A 41 -9.21 49.67 -0.20
C ALA A 41 -9.70 48.21 -0.17
N GLU A 42 -11.02 48.00 -0.17
CA GLU A 42 -11.59 46.67 -0.23
C GLU A 42 -11.34 45.98 -1.60
N ILE A 43 -11.47 46.70 -2.68
CA ILE A 43 -11.14 46.21 -4.04
C ILE A 43 -9.67 45.80 -4.11
N ALA A 44 -8.75 46.63 -3.59
CA ALA A 44 -7.32 46.32 -3.58
C ALA A 44 -7.02 45.08 -2.73
N ALA A 45 -7.67 44.94 -1.59
CA ALA A 45 -7.53 43.77 -0.72
C ALA A 45 -8.07 42.49 -1.38
N LEU A 46 -9.21 42.58 -2.06
CA LEU A 46 -9.77 41.42 -2.78
C LEU A 46 -8.91 41.04 -3.98
N GLN A 47 -8.36 42.01 -4.71
CA GLN A 47 -7.43 41.74 -5.83
C GLN A 47 -6.15 41.04 -5.32
N ALA A 48 -5.56 41.48 -4.21
CA ALA A 48 -4.42 40.85 -3.61
C ALA A 48 -4.74 39.39 -3.19
N LYS A 49 -5.92 39.18 -2.61
CA LYS A 49 -6.35 37.84 -2.22
C LYS A 49 -6.60 36.93 -3.43
N VAL A 50 -7.16 37.45 -4.51
CA VAL A 50 -7.32 36.69 -5.76
C VAL A 50 -5.95 36.30 -6.33
N ALA A 51 -4.98 37.21 -6.36
CA ALA A 51 -3.63 36.90 -6.82
C ALA A 51 -2.97 35.81 -5.96
N GLU A 52 -3.07 35.91 -4.63
CA GLU A 52 -2.56 34.89 -3.72
C GLU A 52 -3.19 33.53 -3.95
N LEU A 53 -4.52 33.46 -4.09
CA LEU A 53 -5.25 32.22 -4.36
C LEU A 53 -4.89 31.62 -5.74
N GLN A 54 -4.65 32.47 -6.74
CA GLN A 54 -4.18 32.01 -8.05
C GLN A 54 -2.78 31.39 -7.96
N ASP A 55 -1.87 31.99 -7.23
CA ASP A 55 -0.54 31.46 -7.02
C ASP A 55 -0.57 30.14 -6.25
N GLN A 56 -1.40 30.07 -5.20
CA GLN A 56 -1.61 28.82 -4.43
C GLN A 56 -2.22 27.72 -5.34
N TYR A 57 -3.17 28.06 -6.20
CA TYR A 57 -3.79 27.12 -7.13
C TYR A 57 -2.76 26.56 -8.13
N VAL A 58 -1.97 27.44 -8.77
CA VAL A 58 -0.93 27.02 -9.73
C VAL A 58 0.11 26.13 -9.06
N ARG A 59 0.56 26.53 -7.85
CA ARG A 59 1.49 25.70 -7.06
C ARG A 59 0.90 24.35 -6.70
N GLY A 60 -0.35 24.32 -6.22
CA GLY A 60 -1.05 23.08 -5.92
C GLY A 60 -1.20 22.16 -7.13
N GLN A 61 -1.52 22.74 -8.32
CA GLN A 61 -1.55 21.95 -9.55
C GLN A 61 -0.19 21.34 -9.90
N ALA A 62 0.89 22.11 -9.78
CA ALA A 62 2.23 21.59 -10.04
C ALA A 62 2.63 20.48 -9.05
N GLU A 63 2.27 20.61 -7.77
CA GLU A 63 2.49 19.59 -6.76
C GLU A 63 1.72 18.30 -7.07
N VAL A 64 0.44 18.40 -7.45
CA VAL A 64 -0.37 17.25 -7.84
C VAL A 64 0.21 16.53 -9.06
N GLN A 65 0.62 17.28 -10.09
CA GLN A 65 1.26 16.69 -11.27
C GLN A 65 2.57 15.99 -10.92
N ASN A 66 3.41 16.59 -10.08
CA ASN A 66 4.66 15.99 -9.63
C ASN A 66 4.43 14.74 -8.76
N ALA A 67 3.42 14.77 -7.88
CA ALA A 67 3.04 13.62 -7.08
C ALA A 67 2.54 12.46 -7.96
N ARG A 68 1.70 12.77 -8.96
CA ARG A 68 1.20 11.77 -9.90
C ARG A 68 2.33 11.12 -10.68
N ARG A 69 3.25 11.92 -11.25
CA ARG A 69 4.40 11.37 -11.98
C ARG A 69 5.27 10.48 -11.10
N ARG A 70 5.54 10.90 -9.84
CA ARG A 70 6.29 10.05 -8.90
C ARG A 70 5.58 8.75 -8.60
N ALA A 71 4.26 8.78 -8.39
CA ALA A 71 3.47 7.57 -8.17
C ALA A 71 3.50 6.63 -9.37
N ASP A 72 3.39 7.14 -10.60
CA ASP A 72 3.48 6.34 -11.82
C ASP A 72 4.87 5.69 -11.97
N ASP A 73 5.94 6.43 -11.67
CA ASP A 73 7.31 5.92 -11.66
C ASP A 73 7.51 4.81 -10.61
N GLU A 74 6.96 5.01 -9.40
CA GLU A 74 7.02 4.01 -8.33
C GLU A 74 6.26 2.74 -8.69
N VAL A 75 5.05 2.86 -9.25
CA VAL A 75 4.27 1.71 -9.73
C VAL A 75 5.02 0.95 -10.82
N SER A 76 5.63 1.67 -11.77
CA SER A 76 6.43 1.05 -12.83
C SER A 76 7.63 0.28 -12.27
N LYS A 77 8.38 0.90 -11.35
CA LYS A 77 9.49 0.24 -10.65
C LYS A 77 9.02 -0.97 -9.85
N ALA A 78 7.94 -0.83 -9.08
CA ALA A 78 7.41 -1.93 -8.28
C ALA A 78 7.02 -3.14 -9.14
N ARG A 79 6.39 -2.91 -10.31
CA ARG A 79 6.06 -3.98 -11.26
C ARG A 79 7.31 -4.69 -11.80
N LYS A 80 8.34 -3.92 -12.17
CA LYS A 80 9.60 -4.48 -12.66
C LYS A 80 10.30 -5.32 -11.60
N PHE A 81 10.42 -4.80 -10.37
CA PHE A 81 11.04 -5.52 -9.27
C PHE A 81 10.24 -6.75 -8.81
N ALA A 82 8.91 -6.71 -8.89
CA ALA A 82 8.09 -7.88 -8.56
C ALA A 82 8.35 -9.05 -9.51
N LEU A 83 8.48 -8.78 -10.82
CA LEU A 83 8.81 -9.80 -11.81
C LEU A 83 10.25 -10.33 -11.64
N GLU A 84 11.19 -9.45 -11.35
CA GLU A 84 12.59 -9.78 -11.12
C GLU A 84 12.75 -10.70 -9.89
N SER A 85 12.12 -10.36 -8.77
CA SER A 85 12.11 -11.17 -7.55
C SER A 85 11.45 -12.53 -7.76
N PHE A 86 10.37 -12.60 -8.55
CA PHE A 86 9.74 -13.87 -8.90
C PHE A 86 10.64 -14.74 -9.75
N ALA A 87 11.25 -14.17 -10.79
CA ALA A 87 12.19 -14.88 -11.65
C ALA A 87 13.38 -15.44 -10.86
N ASP A 88 13.98 -14.61 -10.00
CA ASP A 88 15.10 -15.00 -9.14
C ASP A 88 14.73 -16.17 -8.20
N SER A 89 13.49 -16.19 -7.69
CA SER A 89 13.02 -17.29 -6.84
C SER A 89 12.86 -18.63 -7.58
N LEU A 90 12.82 -18.63 -8.90
CA LEU A 90 12.70 -19.83 -9.74
C LEU A 90 14.05 -20.37 -10.20
N LEU A 91 15.12 -19.58 -10.19
CA LEU A 91 16.45 -20.03 -10.65
C LEU A 91 16.94 -21.27 -9.91
N PRO A 92 16.83 -21.42 -8.58
CA PRO A 92 17.25 -22.65 -7.90
C PRO A 92 16.48 -23.90 -8.35
N VAL A 93 15.24 -23.74 -8.85
CA VAL A 93 14.46 -24.85 -9.38
C VAL A 93 15.05 -25.31 -10.73
N VAL A 94 15.42 -24.34 -11.58
CA VAL A 94 16.08 -24.63 -12.86
C VAL A 94 17.42 -25.33 -12.62
N ASP A 95 18.26 -24.80 -11.73
CA ASP A 95 19.55 -25.37 -11.36
C ASP A 95 19.42 -26.82 -10.88
N SER A 96 18.40 -27.09 -10.04
CA SER A 96 18.12 -28.44 -9.52
C SER A 96 17.69 -29.42 -10.62
N LEU A 97 16.90 -28.96 -11.60
CA LEU A 97 16.51 -29.76 -12.74
C LEU A 97 17.70 -30.04 -13.66
N GLU A 98 18.52 -29.04 -13.96
CA GLU A 98 19.73 -29.19 -14.77
C GLU A 98 20.73 -30.16 -14.11
N ALA A 99 20.95 -30.02 -12.82
CA ALA A 99 21.78 -30.95 -12.07
C ALA A 99 21.25 -32.39 -12.12
N GLY A 100 19.93 -32.55 -11.98
CA GLY A 100 19.29 -33.88 -12.07
C GLY A 100 19.43 -34.52 -13.45
N LEU A 101 19.28 -33.70 -14.50
CA LEU A 101 19.46 -34.19 -15.92
C LEU A 101 20.88 -34.52 -16.26
N ALA A 102 21.88 -33.94 -15.62
CA ALA A 102 23.30 -34.21 -15.83
C ALA A 102 23.72 -35.62 -15.31
N VAL A 103 22.96 -36.23 -14.42
CA VAL A 103 23.25 -37.56 -13.85
C VAL A 103 22.81 -38.66 -14.83
N GLN A 104 23.76 -39.26 -15.55
CA GLN A 104 23.47 -40.27 -16.55
C GLN A 104 23.17 -41.68 -16.01
N THR A 105 23.55 -41.96 -14.74
CA THR A 105 23.47 -43.30 -14.14
C THR A 105 22.59 -43.34 -12.90
N ALA A 106 21.57 -42.45 -12.82
CA ALA A 106 20.67 -42.41 -11.72
C ALA A 106 19.68 -43.59 -11.70
N THR A 107 19.40 -44.14 -10.53
CA THR A 107 18.34 -45.15 -10.39
C THR A 107 16.95 -44.46 -10.45
N PRO A 108 15.89 -45.21 -10.80
CA PRO A 108 14.53 -44.66 -10.80
C PRO A 108 14.13 -44.02 -9.46
N GLU A 109 14.58 -44.60 -8.35
CA GLU A 109 14.35 -44.06 -6.99
C GLU A 109 15.02 -42.71 -6.79
N GLN A 110 16.27 -42.58 -7.22
CA GLN A 110 17.01 -41.30 -7.15
C GLN A 110 16.38 -40.23 -8.04
N ILE A 111 15.93 -40.59 -9.23
CA ILE A 111 15.21 -39.66 -10.12
C ILE A 111 13.93 -39.16 -9.46
N ARG A 112 13.17 -40.08 -8.83
CA ARG A 112 11.93 -39.73 -8.14
C ARG A 112 12.19 -38.84 -6.92
N GLU A 113 13.18 -39.14 -6.11
CA GLU A 113 13.56 -38.31 -4.96
C GLU A 113 14.00 -36.91 -5.38
N GLY A 114 14.82 -36.82 -6.44
CA GLY A 114 15.22 -35.54 -7.02
C GLY A 114 14.03 -34.74 -7.54
N ALA A 115 13.08 -35.37 -8.23
CA ALA A 115 11.87 -34.72 -8.71
C ALA A 115 10.98 -34.24 -7.56
N GLU A 116 10.83 -35.04 -6.49
CA GLU A 116 10.09 -34.64 -5.30
C GLU A 116 10.77 -33.47 -4.57
N ALA A 117 12.10 -33.46 -4.48
CA ALA A 117 12.85 -32.34 -3.92
C ALA A 117 12.66 -31.06 -4.72
N THR A 118 12.75 -31.14 -6.06
CA THR A 118 12.54 -30.00 -6.97
C THR A 118 11.09 -29.49 -6.89
N LEU A 119 10.11 -30.40 -6.78
CA LEU A 119 8.71 -30.00 -6.60
C LEU A 119 8.51 -29.23 -5.28
N ARG A 120 9.15 -29.67 -4.21
CA ARG A 120 9.12 -28.92 -2.93
C ARG A 120 9.74 -27.54 -3.05
N GLN A 121 10.87 -27.40 -3.74
CA GLN A 121 11.51 -26.11 -4.01
C GLN A 121 10.59 -25.19 -4.80
N LEU A 122 9.97 -25.70 -5.89
CA LEU A 122 9.04 -24.95 -6.71
C LEU A 122 7.82 -24.48 -5.89
N THR A 123 7.23 -25.37 -5.10
CA THR A 123 6.09 -25.04 -4.24
C THR A 123 6.47 -23.93 -3.26
N SER A 124 7.62 -24.04 -2.62
CA SER A 124 8.14 -23.02 -1.71
C SER A 124 8.42 -21.68 -2.38
N ALA A 125 8.95 -21.70 -3.62
CA ALA A 125 9.14 -20.48 -4.41
C ALA A 125 7.81 -19.79 -4.76
N LEU A 126 6.80 -20.57 -5.12
CA LEU A 126 5.44 -20.06 -5.38
C LEU A 126 4.81 -19.45 -4.11
N GLU A 127 4.89 -20.13 -2.97
CA GLU A 127 4.35 -19.66 -1.69
C GLU A 127 5.00 -18.35 -1.23
N ARG A 128 6.33 -18.21 -1.37
CA ARG A 128 7.04 -16.95 -1.08
C ARG A 128 6.51 -15.78 -1.91
N ASN A 129 6.08 -16.07 -3.14
CA ASN A 129 5.48 -15.08 -4.03
C ASN A 129 3.94 -14.99 -3.90
N LYS A 130 3.38 -15.49 -2.77
CA LYS A 130 1.95 -15.48 -2.46
C LYS A 130 1.08 -16.23 -3.47
N VAL A 131 1.67 -17.19 -4.17
CA VAL A 131 0.94 -18.15 -5.02
C VAL A 131 0.68 -19.41 -4.19
N ILE A 132 -0.55 -19.60 -3.77
CA ILE A 132 -0.98 -20.67 -2.85
C ILE A 132 -1.79 -21.69 -3.63
N ALA A 133 -1.51 -22.97 -3.42
CA ALA A 133 -2.26 -24.05 -4.05
C ALA A 133 -3.65 -24.23 -3.40
N ILE A 134 -4.68 -24.33 -4.24
CA ILE A 134 -6.03 -24.73 -3.85
C ILE A 134 -6.11 -26.24 -4.03
N ASN A 135 -6.10 -26.98 -2.92
CA ASN A 135 -6.15 -28.44 -2.91
C ASN A 135 -7.09 -28.93 -1.79
N PRO A 136 -8.41 -28.82 -1.98
CA PRO A 136 -9.37 -29.24 -0.97
C PRO A 136 -9.21 -30.73 -0.66
N ALA A 137 -9.31 -31.09 0.61
CA ALA A 137 -9.35 -32.49 1.02
C ALA A 137 -10.64 -33.17 0.57
N ALA A 138 -10.61 -34.49 0.43
CA ALA A 138 -11.83 -35.27 0.22
C ALA A 138 -12.81 -35.02 1.38
N GLY A 139 -14.09 -34.80 1.07
CA GLY A 139 -15.14 -34.41 2.02
C GLY A 139 -15.23 -32.90 2.29
N ALA A 140 -14.30 -32.08 1.80
CA ALA A 140 -14.42 -30.63 1.90
C ALA A 140 -15.63 -30.12 1.11
N LYS A 141 -16.29 -29.08 1.62
CA LYS A 141 -17.41 -28.45 0.94
C LYS A 141 -16.98 -27.82 -0.39
N PHE A 142 -17.77 -28.03 -1.42
CA PHE A 142 -17.54 -27.38 -2.71
C PHE A 142 -17.74 -25.86 -2.62
N ASP A 143 -16.75 -25.10 -3.09
CA ASP A 143 -16.79 -23.65 -3.17
C ASP A 143 -16.69 -23.21 -4.65
N PRO A 144 -17.77 -22.67 -5.24
CA PRO A 144 -17.76 -22.24 -6.63
C PRO A 144 -16.74 -21.12 -6.95
N ALA A 145 -16.30 -20.38 -5.94
CA ALA A 145 -15.32 -19.30 -6.13
C ALA A 145 -13.90 -19.84 -6.37
N GLN A 146 -13.59 -21.02 -5.83
CA GLN A 146 -12.25 -21.60 -5.87
C GLN A 146 -12.17 -22.95 -6.59
N HIS A 147 -13.31 -23.63 -6.78
CA HIS A 147 -13.39 -24.96 -7.35
C HIS A 147 -14.25 -24.96 -8.62
N GLN A 148 -13.87 -25.80 -9.56
CA GLN A 148 -14.66 -26.09 -10.76
C GLN A 148 -15.01 -27.58 -10.77
N ALA A 149 -16.29 -27.90 -10.60
CA ALA A 149 -16.76 -29.26 -10.70
C ALA A 149 -16.77 -29.74 -12.16
N ILE A 150 -16.02 -30.81 -12.46
CA ILE A 150 -15.94 -31.42 -13.79
C ILE A 150 -16.89 -32.62 -13.89
N SER A 151 -17.03 -33.35 -12.78
CA SER A 151 -17.84 -34.56 -12.74
C SER A 151 -18.58 -34.66 -11.41
N VAL A 152 -19.73 -35.27 -11.47
CA VAL A 152 -20.58 -35.60 -10.32
C VAL A 152 -20.63 -37.11 -10.20
N VAL A 153 -20.26 -37.65 -9.04
CA VAL A 153 -20.20 -39.08 -8.79
C VAL A 153 -21.00 -39.46 -7.53
N PRO A 154 -21.64 -40.63 -7.49
CA PRO A 154 -22.20 -41.12 -6.25
C PRO A 154 -21.06 -41.49 -5.28
N ALA A 155 -21.10 -40.97 -4.06
CA ALA A 155 -20.14 -41.27 -3.00
C ALA A 155 -20.86 -41.32 -1.65
N GLU A 156 -20.27 -42.03 -0.69
CA GLU A 156 -20.76 -42.10 0.71
C GLU A 156 -20.36 -40.86 1.52
N GLN A 157 -20.58 -39.69 0.96
CA GLN A 157 -20.26 -38.39 1.55
C GLN A 157 -21.47 -37.46 1.50
N GLU A 158 -21.41 -36.34 2.17
CA GLU A 158 -22.43 -35.31 2.07
C GLU A 158 -22.54 -34.77 0.64
N ALA A 159 -23.74 -34.40 0.24
CA ALA A 159 -24.01 -33.80 -1.06
C ALA A 159 -23.18 -32.51 -1.23
N ASN A 160 -22.74 -32.23 -2.46
CA ASN A 160 -21.92 -31.05 -2.78
C ASN A 160 -20.57 -30.97 -2.02
N THR A 161 -19.96 -32.11 -1.72
CA THR A 161 -18.62 -32.20 -1.20
C THR A 161 -17.63 -32.67 -2.26
N VAL A 162 -16.36 -32.30 -2.11
CA VAL A 162 -15.29 -32.72 -3.02
C VAL A 162 -14.97 -34.20 -2.77
N VAL A 163 -15.01 -35.01 -3.81
CA VAL A 163 -14.61 -36.42 -3.75
C VAL A 163 -13.12 -36.57 -4.06
N ALA A 164 -12.66 -35.91 -5.13
CA ALA A 164 -11.27 -35.95 -5.55
C ALA A 164 -10.89 -34.67 -6.27
N VAL A 165 -9.62 -34.29 -6.16
CA VAL A 165 -9.02 -33.20 -6.91
C VAL A 165 -8.30 -33.78 -8.12
N LEU A 166 -8.77 -33.47 -9.31
CA LEU A 166 -8.17 -33.90 -10.57
C LEU A 166 -6.97 -33.00 -10.92
N GLN A 167 -7.09 -31.70 -10.62
CA GLN A 167 -6.03 -30.73 -10.85
C GLN A 167 -6.08 -29.65 -9.77
N LYS A 168 -4.94 -29.41 -9.13
CA LYS A 168 -4.83 -28.34 -8.13
C LYS A 168 -5.11 -26.99 -8.76
N GLY A 169 -5.85 -26.13 -8.07
CA GLY A 169 -6.00 -24.72 -8.37
C GLY A 169 -4.85 -23.90 -7.76
N TYR A 170 -4.80 -22.64 -8.13
CA TYR A 170 -3.85 -21.68 -7.54
C TYR A 170 -4.50 -20.32 -7.40
N LEU A 171 -4.18 -19.64 -6.32
CA LEU A 171 -4.52 -18.24 -6.10
C LEU A 171 -3.23 -17.43 -5.91
N ILE A 172 -3.25 -16.16 -6.29
CA ILE A 172 -2.20 -15.19 -6.02
C ILE A 172 -2.77 -14.06 -5.17
N ALA A 173 -2.20 -13.85 -3.98
CA ALA A 173 -2.80 -13.00 -2.96
C ALA A 173 -4.27 -13.44 -2.72
N GLU A 174 -5.26 -12.63 -3.13
CA GLU A 174 -6.70 -12.93 -2.97
C GLU A 174 -7.39 -13.29 -4.30
N ARG A 175 -6.66 -13.30 -5.41
CA ARG A 175 -7.22 -13.55 -6.74
C ARG A 175 -6.96 -14.99 -7.18
N VAL A 176 -8.02 -15.72 -7.55
CA VAL A 176 -7.90 -17.03 -8.16
C VAL A 176 -7.29 -16.93 -9.56
N LEU A 177 -6.11 -17.53 -9.75
CA LEU A 177 -5.46 -17.68 -11.05
C LEU A 177 -6.07 -18.80 -11.87
N ARG A 178 -6.37 -19.91 -11.19
CA ARG A 178 -6.98 -21.09 -11.75
C ARG A 178 -7.75 -21.83 -10.67
N PRO A 179 -9.05 -22.13 -10.84
CA PRO A 179 -9.79 -22.95 -9.88
C PRO A 179 -9.25 -24.38 -9.83
N ALA A 180 -9.45 -25.05 -8.72
CA ALA A 180 -9.17 -26.47 -8.63
C ALA A 180 -10.24 -27.27 -9.39
N LEU A 181 -9.81 -28.17 -10.29
CA LEU A 181 -10.72 -29.09 -10.96
C LEU A 181 -11.03 -30.26 -10.04
N VAL A 182 -12.29 -30.40 -9.68
CA VAL A 182 -12.73 -31.38 -8.68
C VAL A 182 -13.88 -32.26 -9.20
N THR A 183 -13.96 -33.44 -8.62
CA THR A 183 -15.14 -34.28 -8.70
C THR A 183 -15.96 -34.11 -7.43
N VAL A 184 -17.27 -33.93 -7.53
CA VAL A 184 -18.16 -33.66 -6.40
C VAL A 184 -19.20 -34.78 -6.22
N THR A 185 -19.70 -34.91 -4.99
CA THR A 185 -20.74 -35.86 -4.66
C THR A 185 -22.07 -35.40 -5.24
N ALA A 186 -22.84 -36.33 -5.84
CA ALA A 186 -24.17 -36.08 -6.34
C ALA A 186 -25.11 -35.58 -5.23
N PRO A 187 -26.04 -34.65 -5.53
CA PRO A 187 -27.14 -34.37 -4.62
C PRO A 187 -27.96 -35.64 -4.40
N LYS A 188 -28.33 -35.91 -3.14
CA LYS A 188 -29.22 -37.02 -2.80
C LYS A 188 -30.66 -36.70 -3.16
#